data_9b7d4b6b1babcd1dca915c7e2adcdf4a
#
_entry.id   9b7d4b6b1babcd1dca915c7e2adcdf4a
#
_cell.length_a   1.000
_cell.length_b   1.000
_cell.length_c   1.000
_cell.angle_alpha   90.00
_cell.angle_beta   90.00
_cell.angle_gamma   90.00
#
_symmetry.space_group_name_H-M   'P 1'
#
loop_
_entity.id
_entity.type
_entity.pdbx_description
1 polymer ?
#
loop_
_entity_poly.entity_id
_entity_poly.type
_entity_poly.pdbx_seq_one_letter_code
_entity_poly.pdbx_strand_id
1 'polypeptide(L)'
;MPEKEKDPQDPLREILAMLEREIAERPPTIGVVGVSGVGKSSTINSLFRTSLATSGTVARTKEFEDVDLSVRFNAPLAADSSEKSSGPGESPVAPQTNAPTRVLLRVVDAPGLGEDLALDDRYLEQYLENLPRCDVVLWVMSARNRAIALDQMYLQKLSRFYDKIVFGINQVDLVEPMDWHTGYNIPSREQEANIKAISQDRLEHLASAIGRKPALLYYSSRYGYRLEHLFKALLDACPENRRWIYAGLKNFSHLDFIPAETQQKLVFRATRRLAQMLSKSDHR
;
A
#
# COMPACT_ATOMS: atom_id res chain seq x y z
N MET A 1 -8.61 -40.28 -42.39
CA MET A 1 -8.47 -38.97 -41.78
C MET A 1 -7.93 -39.18 -40.37
N PRO A 2 -6.72 -38.74 -40.04
CA PRO A 2 -6.22 -38.91 -38.68
C PRO A 2 -6.95 -37.91 -37.77
N GLU A 3 -7.54 -38.43 -36.69
CA GLU A 3 -8.04 -37.64 -35.56
C GLU A 3 -6.87 -36.79 -35.02
N LYS A 4 -7.07 -35.49 -34.97
CA LYS A 4 -6.17 -34.60 -34.26
C LYS A 4 -6.21 -35.00 -32.79
N GLU A 5 -5.13 -35.61 -32.30
CA GLU A 5 -4.85 -35.70 -30.87
C GLU A 5 -5.05 -34.31 -30.26
N LYS A 6 -6.03 -34.25 -29.36
CA LYS A 6 -6.17 -33.07 -28.48
C LYS A 6 -4.89 -33.02 -27.64
N ASP A 7 -4.08 -31.99 -27.88
CA ASP A 7 -2.95 -31.64 -27.06
C ASP A 7 -3.41 -31.64 -25.59
N PRO A 8 -2.78 -32.40 -24.68
CA PRO A 8 -3.18 -32.40 -23.28
C PRO A 8 -3.07 -30.97 -22.81
N GLN A 9 -4.23 -30.36 -22.53
CA GLN A 9 -4.33 -28.97 -22.06
C GLN A 9 -3.38 -28.90 -20.87
N ASP A 10 -2.37 -28.03 -20.99
CA ASP A 10 -1.38 -27.83 -19.93
C ASP A 10 -2.10 -27.42 -18.63
N PRO A 11 -2.12 -28.27 -17.58
CA PRO A 11 -2.86 -27.99 -16.36
C PRO A 11 -2.52 -26.62 -15.75
N LEU A 12 -1.31 -26.14 -16.01
CA LEU A 12 -0.86 -24.82 -15.59
C LEU A 12 -1.62 -23.70 -16.31
N ARG A 13 -1.92 -23.86 -17.60
CA ARG A 13 -2.72 -22.88 -18.36
C ARG A 13 -4.16 -22.79 -17.84
N GLU A 14 -4.76 -23.93 -17.51
CA GLU A 14 -6.11 -23.93 -16.94
C GLU A 14 -6.16 -23.25 -15.56
N ILE A 15 -5.18 -23.52 -14.71
CA ILE A 15 -5.05 -22.85 -13.40
C ILE A 15 -4.87 -21.34 -13.58
N LEU A 16 -3.97 -20.91 -14.48
CA LEU A 16 -3.75 -19.49 -14.75
C LEU A 16 -5.04 -18.81 -15.27
N ALA A 17 -5.75 -19.43 -16.19
CA ALA A 17 -7.02 -18.91 -16.70
C ALA A 17 -8.09 -18.81 -15.61
N MET A 18 -8.17 -19.78 -14.69
CA MET A 18 -9.05 -19.70 -13.52
C MET A 18 -8.67 -18.51 -12.60
N LEU A 19 -7.39 -18.34 -12.31
CA LEU A 19 -6.89 -17.26 -11.47
C LEU A 19 -7.15 -15.88 -12.10
N GLU A 20 -6.92 -15.76 -13.40
CA GLU A 20 -7.23 -14.52 -14.15
C GLU A 20 -8.72 -14.20 -14.12
N ARG A 21 -9.59 -15.22 -14.28
CA ARG A 21 -11.04 -15.04 -14.17
C ARG A 21 -11.44 -14.61 -12.76
N GLU A 22 -10.92 -15.25 -11.71
CA GLU A 22 -11.22 -14.87 -10.32
C GLU A 22 -10.81 -13.42 -10.03
N ILE A 23 -9.64 -12.98 -10.52
CA ILE A 23 -9.19 -11.59 -10.39
C ILE A 23 -10.09 -10.62 -11.17
N ALA A 24 -10.55 -11.01 -12.37
CA ALA A 24 -11.42 -10.17 -13.19
C ALA A 24 -12.83 -10.02 -12.58
N GLU A 25 -13.38 -11.10 -12.04
CA GLU A 25 -14.70 -11.10 -11.39
C GLU A 25 -14.69 -10.38 -10.05
N ARG A 26 -13.60 -10.55 -9.28
CA ARG A 26 -13.40 -9.92 -8.00
C ARG A 26 -11.97 -9.36 -7.87
N PRO A 27 -11.71 -8.16 -8.37
CA PRO A 27 -10.39 -7.55 -8.27
C PRO A 27 -9.96 -7.38 -6.80
N PRO A 28 -8.65 -7.51 -6.49
CA PRO A 28 -8.12 -7.19 -5.17
C PRO A 28 -8.49 -5.75 -4.83
N THR A 29 -9.10 -5.55 -3.66
CA THR A 29 -9.69 -4.26 -3.29
C THR A 29 -9.18 -3.78 -1.93
N ILE A 30 -8.60 -2.56 -1.92
CA ILE A 30 -8.12 -1.87 -0.71
C ILE A 30 -9.04 -0.69 -0.42
N GLY A 31 -9.72 -0.68 0.73
CA GLY A 31 -10.47 0.49 1.19
C GLY A 31 -9.57 1.48 1.94
N VAL A 32 -9.73 2.78 1.68
CA VAL A 32 -9.02 3.84 2.42
C VAL A 32 -10.04 4.73 3.10
N VAL A 33 -10.08 4.70 4.41
CA VAL A 33 -11.12 5.28 5.24
C VAL A 33 -10.53 6.17 6.35
N GLY A 34 -11.37 6.92 7.04
CA GLY A 34 -10.97 7.77 8.16
C GLY A 34 -11.66 9.13 8.14
N VAL A 35 -11.42 9.95 9.17
CA VAL A 35 -12.03 11.27 9.30
C VAL A 35 -11.58 12.23 8.18
N SER A 36 -12.28 13.35 8.03
CA SER A 36 -11.92 14.36 7.02
C SER A 36 -10.55 14.99 7.31
N GLY A 37 -9.81 15.37 6.25
CA GLY A 37 -8.55 16.11 6.37
C GLY A 37 -7.32 15.30 6.79
N VAL A 38 -7.42 14.00 7.06
CA VAL A 38 -6.28 13.15 7.47
C VAL A 38 -5.35 12.75 6.29
N GLY A 39 -5.76 13.04 5.05
CA GLY A 39 -4.96 12.79 3.85
C GLY A 39 -5.20 11.41 3.22
N LYS A 40 -6.44 10.91 3.18
CA LYS A 40 -6.82 9.65 2.49
C LYS A 40 -6.40 9.66 1.02
N SER A 41 -6.93 10.58 0.23
CA SER A 41 -6.62 10.71 -1.20
C SER A 41 -5.13 11.00 -1.45
N SER A 42 -4.47 11.77 -0.56
CA SER A 42 -3.02 11.96 -0.61
C SER A 42 -2.25 10.66 -0.38
N THR A 43 -2.73 9.80 0.52
CA THR A 43 -2.15 8.48 0.78
C THR A 43 -2.30 7.56 -0.43
N ILE A 44 -3.48 7.53 -1.05
CA ILE A 44 -3.74 6.77 -2.28
C ILE A 44 -2.80 7.24 -3.40
N ASN A 45 -2.74 8.56 -3.62
CA ASN A 45 -1.85 9.15 -4.64
C ASN A 45 -0.39 8.75 -4.44
N SER A 46 0.08 8.76 -3.19
CA SER A 46 1.47 8.45 -2.87
C SER A 46 1.79 6.96 -2.92
N LEU A 47 0.86 6.09 -2.49
CA LEU A 47 1.03 4.64 -2.55
C LEU A 47 0.99 4.11 -3.98
N PHE A 48 0.10 4.66 -4.82
CA PHE A 48 -0.22 4.09 -6.12
C PHE A 48 0.11 5.01 -7.29
N ARG A 49 0.73 6.18 -7.04
CA ARG A 49 1.08 7.19 -8.06
C ARG A 49 -0.14 7.64 -8.89
N THR A 50 -1.27 7.80 -8.25
CA THR A 50 -2.49 8.32 -8.84
C THR A 50 -2.54 9.85 -8.75
N SER A 51 -3.58 10.45 -9.32
CA SER A 51 -3.79 11.90 -9.33
C SER A 51 -5.18 12.28 -8.83
N LEU A 52 -5.67 11.61 -7.80
CA LEU A 52 -6.93 11.98 -7.15
C LEU A 52 -6.88 13.43 -6.67
N ALA A 53 -8.02 14.12 -6.77
CA ALA A 53 -8.12 15.49 -6.31
C ALA A 53 -7.92 15.57 -4.79
N THR A 54 -6.90 16.29 -4.35
CA THR A 54 -6.65 16.57 -2.93
C THR A 54 -6.99 18.03 -2.63
N SER A 55 -7.55 18.31 -1.46
CA SER A 55 -7.87 19.66 -1.03
C SER A 55 -7.45 19.87 0.43
N GLY A 56 -6.82 21.00 0.71
CA GLY A 56 -6.51 21.44 2.06
C GLY A 56 -7.62 22.25 2.73
N THR A 57 -8.66 22.65 1.99
CA THR A 57 -9.67 23.62 2.47
C THR A 57 -11.11 23.13 2.43
N VAL A 58 -11.45 22.18 1.54
CA VAL A 58 -12.83 21.65 1.43
C VAL A 58 -12.75 20.16 1.15
N ALA A 59 -13.58 19.36 1.83
CA ALA A 59 -13.74 17.95 1.51
C ALA A 59 -14.24 17.79 0.07
N ARG A 60 -13.59 16.91 -0.70
CA ARG A 60 -13.93 16.69 -2.11
C ARG A 60 -14.60 15.35 -2.34
N THR A 61 -14.27 14.34 -1.55
CA THR A 61 -14.85 13.01 -1.69
C THR A 61 -16.16 12.97 -0.91
N LYS A 62 -17.29 13.04 -1.62
CA LYS A 62 -18.65 13.00 -1.04
C LYS A 62 -19.29 11.62 -1.12
N GLU A 63 -18.74 10.75 -1.96
CA GLU A 63 -19.20 9.39 -2.19
C GLU A 63 -17.97 8.48 -2.26
N PHE A 64 -18.20 7.16 -2.18
CA PHE A 64 -17.12 6.20 -2.39
C PHE A 64 -16.68 6.23 -3.86
N GLU A 65 -15.40 6.44 -4.09
CA GLU A 65 -14.79 6.47 -5.42
C GLU A 65 -13.91 5.24 -5.63
N ASP A 66 -14.21 4.47 -6.67
CA ASP A 66 -13.39 3.32 -7.08
C ASP A 66 -12.29 3.80 -8.03
N VAL A 67 -11.04 3.55 -7.66
CA VAL A 67 -9.85 3.83 -8.46
C VAL A 67 -9.25 2.53 -8.92
N ASP A 68 -9.44 2.20 -10.18
CA ASP A 68 -8.92 0.98 -10.79
C ASP A 68 -7.50 1.20 -11.31
N LEU A 69 -6.54 0.42 -10.79
CA LEU A 69 -5.13 0.52 -11.08
C LEU A 69 -4.65 -0.72 -11.82
N SER A 70 -3.98 -0.52 -12.95
CA SER A 70 -3.29 -1.61 -13.65
C SER A 70 -1.90 -1.81 -13.03
N VAL A 71 -1.71 -2.90 -12.32
CA VAL A 71 -0.44 -3.26 -11.70
C VAL A 71 0.21 -4.40 -12.49
N ARG A 72 1.53 -4.36 -12.69
CA ARG A 72 2.27 -5.46 -13.32
C ARG A 72 2.43 -6.59 -12.31
N PHE A 73 1.96 -7.76 -12.68
CA PHE A 73 2.09 -8.98 -11.90
C PHE A 73 3.28 -9.80 -12.41
N ASN A 74 4.28 -9.98 -11.58
CA ASN A 74 5.35 -10.92 -11.84
C ASN A 74 4.93 -12.24 -11.19
N ALA A 75 4.46 -13.19 -12.00
CA ALA A 75 4.07 -14.49 -11.49
C ALA A 75 5.28 -15.19 -10.81
N PRO A 76 5.15 -15.67 -9.57
CA PRO A 76 6.26 -16.33 -8.88
C PRO A 76 6.58 -17.73 -9.42
N LEU A 77 5.89 -18.20 -10.45
CA LEU A 77 6.00 -19.56 -10.99
C LEU A 77 7.05 -19.76 -12.10
N ALA A 78 7.87 -18.76 -12.41
CA ALA A 78 8.92 -18.89 -13.43
C ALA A 78 10.35 -18.95 -12.86
N ALA A 79 10.54 -19.18 -11.56
CA ALA A 79 11.84 -19.38 -10.96
C ALA A 79 11.98 -20.87 -10.55
N ASP A 80 12.99 -21.54 -11.12
CA ASP A 80 13.52 -22.88 -10.81
C ASP A 80 12.90 -24.09 -11.52
N SER A 81 13.13 -24.18 -12.85
CA SER A 81 13.28 -25.48 -13.48
C SER A 81 14.29 -25.53 -14.64
N SER A 82 15.33 -24.69 -14.63
CA SER A 82 16.38 -24.76 -15.64
C SER A 82 17.80 -24.82 -15.04
N GLU A 83 18.02 -25.73 -14.10
CA GLU A 83 19.35 -26.30 -13.89
C GLU A 83 19.26 -27.80 -14.06
N LYS A 84 19.42 -28.28 -15.31
CA LYS A 84 20.21 -29.48 -15.64
C LYS A 84 20.13 -29.80 -17.14
N SER A 85 21.29 -29.96 -17.67
CA SER A 85 21.66 -30.54 -18.99
C SER A 85 21.75 -29.60 -20.20
N SER A 86 22.84 -28.88 -20.27
CA SER A 86 23.36 -28.37 -21.55
C SER A 86 24.25 -29.45 -22.21
N GLY A 87 23.69 -30.10 -23.23
CA GLY A 87 24.49 -30.78 -24.25
C GLY A 87 24.95 -29.76 -25.30
N PRO A 88 26.14 -29.91 -25.92
CA PRO A 88 26.64 -28.93 -26.88
C PRO A 88 25.97 -29.14 -28.25
N GLY A 89 25.16 -28.19 -28.71
CA GLY A 89 24.73 -28.23 -30.11
C GLY A 89 23.39 -27.59 -30.50
N GLU A 90 22.64 -26.90 -29.64
CA GLU A 90 21.42 -26.22 -30.09
C GLU A 90 21.49 -24.71 -29.86
N SER A 91 21.23 -23.95 -30.95
CA SER A 91 21.13 -22.50 -30.93
C SER A 91 20.08 -22.08 -29.87
N PRO A 92 20.35 -21.03 -29.06
CA PRO A 92 19.42 -20.58 -28.03
C PRO A 92 18.14 -20.04 -28.67
N VAL A 93 17.06 -20.83 -28.58
CA VAL A 93 15.70 -20.30 -28.78
C VAL A 93 15.50 -19.28 -27.68
N ALA A 94 15.36 -18.00 -28.05
CA ALA A 94 15.11 -16.92 -27.12
C ALA A 94 13.90 -17.30 -26.24
N PRO A 95 14.00 -17.17 -24.90
CA PRO A 95 12.89 -17.45 -24.02
C PRO A 95 11.72 -16.55 -24.44
N GLN A 96 10.57 -17.16 -24.73
CA GLN A 96 9.34 -16.42 -24.94
C GLN A 96 9.08 -15.64 -23.64
N THR A 97 9.35 -14.33 -23.66
CA THR A 97 9.05 -13.43 -22.56
C THR A 97 7.54 -13.43 -22.38
N ASN A 98 7.06 -14.17 -21.38
CA ASN A 98 5.69 -14.03 -20.92
C ASN A 98 5.49 -12.56 -20.58
N ALA A 99 4.68 -11.86 -21.37
CA ALA A 99 4.33 -10.48 -21.09
C ALA A 99 3.76 -10.43 -19.67
N PRO A 100 4.19 -9.49 -18.82
CA PRO A 100 3.72 -9.43 -17.44
C PRO A 100 2.20 -9.27 -17.44
N THR A 101 1.51 -10.20 -16.80
CA THR A 101 0.04 -10.15 -16.65
C THR A 101 -0.31 -8.87 -15.89
N ARG A 102 -1.22 -8.08 -16.44
CA ARG A 102 -1.73 -6.90 -15.75
C ARG A 102 -2.84 -7.32 -14.81
N VAL A 103 -2.65 -7.09 -13.54
CA VAL A 103 -3.68 -7.29 -12.51
C VAL A 103 -4.35 -5.96 -12.23
N LEU A 104 -5.66 -5.97 -12.19
CA LEU A 104 -6.45 -4.82 -11.75
C LEU A 104 -6.46 -4.81 -10.21
N LEU A 105 -5.90 -3.76 -9.62
CA LEU A 105 -6.03 -3.47 -8.18
C LEU A 105 -7.05 -2.34 -8.02
N ARG A 106 -8.09 -2.57 -7.24
CA ARG A 106 -9.08 -1.55 -6.91
C ARG A 106 -8.74 -0.88 -5.59
N VAL A 107 -8.69 0.44 -5.59
CA VAL A 107 -8.59 1.25 -4.38
C VAL A 107 -9.89 2.04 -4.22
N VAL A 108 -10.48 1.97 -3.05
CA VAL A 108 -11.73 2.63 -2.73
C VAL A 108 -11.43 3.82 -1.82
N ASP A 109 -11.57 5.05 -2.33
CA ASP A 109 -11.49 6.28 -1.54
C ASP A 109 -12.85 6.58 -0.91
N ALA A 110 -12.89 6.70 0.40
CA ALA A 110 -14.12 6.89 1.16
C ALA A 110 -14.33 8.36 1.53
N PRO A 111 -15.59 8.84 1.64
CA PRO A 111 -15.90 10.15 2.19
C PRO A 111 -15.34 10.29 3.61
N GLY A 112 -14.94 11.52 3.97
CA GLY A 112 -14.40 11.82 5.30
C GLY A 112 -15.51 11.86 6.34
N LEU A 113 -15.36 11.08 7.40
CA LEU A 113 -16.24 11.14 8.57
C LEU A 113 -15.92 12.38 9.42
N GLY A 114 -16.93 12.87 10.16
CA GLY A 114 -16.75 13.94 11.14
C GLY A 114 -16.62 15.35 10.56
N GLU A 115 -16.93 15.56 9.30
CA GLU A 115 -16.95 16.89 8.69
C GLU A 115 -18.30 17.60 8.88
N ASP A 116 -19.38 16.86 8.69
CA ASP A 116 -20.75 17.29 8.88
C ASP A 116 -21.52 16.17 9.58
N LEU A 117 -21.84 16.38 10.85
CA LEU A 117 -22.56 15.39 11.67
C LEU A 117 -23.93 15.02 11.08
N ALA A 118 -24.55 15.91 10.30
CA ALA A 118 -25.82 15.61 9.63
C ALA A 118 -25.66 14.60 8.49
N LEU A 119 -24.46 14.48 7.91
CA LEU A 119 -24.14 13.53 6.83
C LEU A 119 -23.46 12.26 7.37
N ASP A 120 -22.99 12.26 8.59
CA ASP A 120 -22.21 11.16 9.16
C ASP A 120 -22.96 9.83 9.21
N ASP A 121 -24.25 9.85 9.54
CA ASP A 121 -25.06 8.63 9.55
C ASP A 121 -25.19 8.05 8.13
N ARG A 122 -25.39 8.89 7.11
CA ARG A 122 -25.41 8.48 5.71
C ARG A 122 -24.04 7.93 5.26
N TYR A 123 -22.96 8.59 5.63
CA TYR A 123 -21.61 8.12 5.32
C TYR A 123 -21.33 6.78 6.00
N LEU A 124 -21.75 6.62 7.24
CA LEU A 124 -21.60 5.36 7.95
C LEU A 124 -22.38 4.21 7.28
N GLU A 125 -23.60 4.45 6.79
CA GLU A 125 -24.33 3.48 5.99
C GLU A 125 -23.54 3.08 4.74
N GLN A 126 -22.99 4.05 4.00
CA GLN A 126 -22.13 3.78 2.85
C GLN A 126 -20.88 2.97 3.24
N TYR A 127 -20.27 3.24 4.40
CA TYR A 127 -19.16 2.42 4.91
C TYR A 127 -19.59 0.98 5.15
N LEU A 128 -20.75 0.76 5.77
CA LEU A 128 -21.29 -0.57 6.05
C LEU A 128 -21.62 -1.36 4.77
N GLU A 129 -21.99 -0.68 3.69
CA GLU A 129 -22.27 -1.26 2.38
C GLU A 129 -20.99 -1.56 1.57
N ASN A 130 -20.00 -0.68 1.64
CA ASN A 130 -18.83 -0.76 0.77
C ASN A 130 -17.65 -1.53 1.40
N LEU A 131 -17.45 -1.49 2.71
CA LEU A 131 -16.34 -2.21 3.35
C LEU A 131 -16.40 -3.74 3.18
N PRO A 132 -17.55 -4.43 3.08
CA PRO A 132 -17.57 -5.88 2.82
C PRO A 132 -16.81 -6.30 1.57
N ARG A 133 -16.82 -5.49 0.52
CA ARG A 133 -16.13 -5.77 -0.75
C ARG A 133 -14.62 -5.58 -0.70
N CYS A 134 -14.09 -4.85 0.29
CA CYS A 134 -12.66 -4.65 0.46
C CYS A 134 -12.00 -5.88 1.08
N ASP A 135 -10.85 -6.30 0.55
CA ASP A 135 -10.04 -7.37 1.14
C ASP A 135 -9.31 -6.87 2.38
N VAL A 136 -8.82 -5.64 2.35
CA VAL A 136 -8.18 -4.95 3.46
C VAL A 136 -8.63 -3.50 3.51
N VAL A 137 -8.61 -2.90 4.70
CA VAL A 137 -9.01 -1.51 4.93
C VAL A 137 -7.86 -0.77 5.62
N LEU A 138 -7.44 0.36 5.06
CA LEU A 138 -6.55 1.30 5.70
C LEU A 138 -7.37 2.37 6.42
N TRP A 139 -7.31 2.40 7.75
CA TRP A 139 -7.87 3.48 8.55
C TRP A 139 -6.80 4.56 8.73
N VAL A 140 -7.00 5.70 8.08
CA VAL A 140 -6.04 6.83 8.11
C VAL A 140 -6.40 7.79 9.24
N MET A 141 -5.43 8.08 10.09
CA MET A 141 -5.48 9.09 11.15
C MET A 141 -4.43 10.16 10.88
N SER A 142 -4.61 11.35 11.43
CA SER A 142 -3.60 12.42 11.38
C SER A 142 -2.75 12.45 12.63
N ALA A 143 -1.42 12.59 12.50
CA ALA A 143 -0.51 12.80 13.61
C ALA A 143 -0.78 14.14 14.33
N ARG A 144 -1.37 15.12 13.63
CA ARG A 144 -1.68 16.45 14.15
C ARG A 144 -2.94 16.47 15.03
N ASN A 145 -3.88 15.58 14.80
CA ASN A 145 -5.13 15.54 15.55
C ASN A 145 -4.90 14.81 16.87
N ARG A 146 -5.00 15.52 18.00
CA ARG A 146 -4.88 14.92 19.34
C ARG A 146 -6.14 14.17 19.76
N ALA A 147 -7.30 14.60 19.28
CA ALA A 147 -8.58 13.98 19.64
C ALA A 147 -8.87 12.80 18.71
N ILE A 148 -8.87 11.59 19.26
CA ILE A 148 -9.27 10.36 18.55
C ILE A 148 -10.67 9.88 18.91
N ALA A 149 -11.41 10.68 19.67
CA ALA A 149 -12.76 10.32 20.12
C ALA A 149 -13.70 10.02 18.94
N LEU A 150 -13.59 10.78 17.84
CA LEU A 150 -14.34 10.52 16.60
C LEU A 150 -13.94 9.17 15.97
N ASP A 151 -12.64 8.91 15.85
CA ASP A 151 -12.16 7.62 15.34
C ASP A 151 -12.67 6.46 16.18
N GLN A 152 -12.62 6.57 17.52
CA GLN A 152 -13.13 5.54 18.43
C GLN A 152 -14.63 5.33 18.27
N MET A 153 -15.41 6.41 18.17
CA MET A 153 -16.86 6.33 17.99
C MET A 153 -17.23 5.60 16.70
N TYR A 154 -16.60 5.95 15.57
CA TYR A 154 -16.86 5.29 14.30
C TYR A 154 -16.34 3.85 14.27
N LEU A 155 -15.18 3.59 14.85
CA LEU A 155 -14.65 2.23 14.97
C LEU A 155 -15.58 1.30 15.72
N GLN A 156 -16.21 1.74 16.82
CA GLN A 156 -17.20 0.93 17.52
C GLN A 156 -18.35 0.49 16.61
N LYS A 157 -18.84 1.41 15.75
CA LYS A 157 -19.91 1.11 14.80
C LYS A 157 -19.43 0.16 13.65
N LEU A 158 -18.12 0.09 13.40
CA LEU A 158 -17.50 -0.74 12.36
C LEU A 158 -16.77 -1.97 12.93
N SER A 159 -17.11 -2.39 14.17
CA SER A 159 -16.41 -3.47 14.90
C SER A 159 -16.31 -4.79 14.12
N ARG A 160 -17.31 -5.12 13.30
CA ARG A 160 -17.32 -6.33 12.47
C ARG A 160 -16.19 -6.41 11.42
N PHE A 161 -15.51 -5.28 11.17
CA PHE A 161 -14.43 -5.20 10.17
C PHE A 161 -13.03 -5.16 10.77
N TYR A 162 -12.88 -5.22 12.10
CA TYR A 162 -11.58 -5.05 12.77
C TYR A 162 -10.48 -5.98 12.25
N ASP A 163 -10.84 -7.19 11.81
CA ASP A 163 -9.86 -8.19 11.36
C ASP A 163 -9.13 -7.80 10.07
N LYS A 164 -9.75 -6.94 9.27
CA LYS A 164 -9.16 -6.45 8.02
C LYS A 164 -8.72 -4.99 8.05
N ILE A 165 -8.73 -4.33 9.23
CA ILE A 165 -8.30 -2.95 9.36
C ILE A 165 -6.82 -2.87 9.76
N VAL A 166 -6.05 -2.14 8.96
CA VAL A 166 -4.71 -1.65 9.28
C VAL A 166 -4.82 -0.16 9.59
N PHE A 167 -4.22 0.28 10.69
CA PHE A 167 -4.24 1.69 11.10
C PHE A 167 -2.99 2.40 10.63
N GLY A 168 -3.16 3.60 10.06
CA GLY A 168 -2.07 4.41 9.56
C GLY A 168 -2.12 5.85 10.11
N ILE A 169 -1.05 6.30 10.77
CA ILE A 169 -0.89 7.68 11.21
C ILE A 169 -0.13 8.44 10.12
N ASN A 170 -0.84 9.26 9.36
CA ASN A 170 -0.28 10.12 8.32
C ASN A 170 0.14 11.49 8.86
N GLN A 171 0.81 12.30 8.03
CA GLN A 171 1.23 13.67 8.33
C GLN A 171 2.26 13.76 9.46
N VAL A 172 3.11 12.73 9.63
CA VAL A 172 4.15 12.75 10.66
C VAL A 172 5.24 13.79 10.39
N ASP A 173 5.36 14.26 9.16
CA ASP A 173 6.21 15.37 8.76
C ASP A 173 5.79 16.71 9.38
N LEU A 174 4.55 16.81 9.86
CA LEU A 174 3.98 17.98 10.51
C LEU A 174 3.97 17.89 12.06
N VAL A 175 4.62 16.88 12.63
CA VAL A 175 4.84 16.76 14.08
C VAL A 175 5.98 17.69 14.49
N GLU A 176 5.76 18.46 15.56
CA GLU A 176 6.80 19.35 16.11
C GLU A 176 8.06 18.54 16.51
N PRO A 177 9.25 19.14 16.29
CA PRO A 177 9.56 20.51 15.84
C PRO A 177 9.49 20.73 14.31
N MET A 178 8.89 19.83 13.53
CA MET A 178 8.80 19.87 12.05
C MET A 178 10.17 19.96 11.35
N ASP A 179 11.17 19.39 11.97
CA ASP A 179 12.56 19.39 11.49
C ASP A 179 12.85 18.13 10.66
N TRP A 180 12.56 18.23 9.35
CA TRP A 180 12.69 17.14 8.41
C TRP A 180 14.00 17.21 7.60
N HIS A 181 14.85 16.20 7.71
CA HIS A 181 16.06 16.10 6.92
C HIS A 181 15.74 15.67 5.49
N THR A 182 15.37 16.62 4.65
CA THR A 182 14.93 16.35 3.26
C THR A 182 15.96 15.57 2.43
N GLY A 183 17.25 15.72 2.75
CA GLY A 183 18.33 15.02 2.05
C GLY A 183 18.49 13.54 2.40
N TYR A 184 17.92 13.09 3.51
CA TYR A 184 17.88 11.67 3.92
C TYR A 184 16.46 11.14 3.97
N ASN A 185 15.48 12.00 3.79
CA ASN A 185 14.05 11.71 3.89
C ASN A 185 13.67 11.11 5.24
N ILE A 186 14.18 11.67 6.32
CA ILE A 186 13.90 11.23 7.69
C ILE A 186 13.60 12.43 8.61
N PRO A 187 12.82 12.24 9.67
CA PRO A 187 12.64 13.25 10.71
C PRO A 187 13.94 13.48 11.48
N SER A 188 14.06 14.62 12.16
CA SER A 188 15.10 14.82 13.18
C SER A 188 14.91 13.83 14.34
N ARG A 189 15.93 13.67 15.18
CA ARG A 189 15.88 12.78 16.34
C ARG A 189 14.74 13.16 17.31
N GLU A 190 14.54 14.45 17.53
CA GLU A 190 13.49 14.96 18.42
C GLU A 190 12.11 14.75 17.79
N GLN A 191 11.93 15.09 16.51
CA GLN A 191 10.69 14.85 15.80
C GLN A 191 10.34 13.35 15.78
N GLU A 192 11.30 12.46 15.57
CA GLU A 192 11.10 11.03 15.61
C GLU A 192 10.64 10.52 16.97
N ALA A 193 11.22 11.07 18.06
CA ALA A 193 10.80 10.74 19.42
C ALA A 193 9.34 11.12 19.65
N ASN A 194 8.92 12.32 19.22
CA ASN A 194 7.55 12.78 19.33
C ASN A 194 6.58 11.95 18.47
N ILE A 195 6.98 11.57 17.25
CA ILE A 195 6.20 10.66 16.40
C ILE A 195 5.98 9.31 17.08
N LYS A 196 7.03 8.74 17.69
CA LYS A 196 6.93 7.47 18.43
C LYS A 196 6.01 7.58 19.64
N ALA A 197 6.08 8.69 20.39
CA ALA A 197 5.21 8.93 21.53
C ALA A 197 3.74 9.03 21.10
N ILE A 198 3.44 9.77 20.01
CA ILE A 198 2.10 9.84 19.43
C ILE A 198 1.62 8.46 18.99
N SER A 199 2.49 7.69 18.32
CA SER A 199 2.14 6.35 17.85
C SER A 199 1.82 5.40 18.99
N GLN A 200 2.56 5.46 20.08
CA GLN A 200 2.32 4.65 21.28
C GLN A 200 1.00 5.01 21.95
N ASP A 201 0.73 6.29 22.16
CA ASP A 201 -0.53 6.79 22.70
C ASP A 201 -1.74 6.32 21.86
N ARG A 202 -1.66 6.45 20.53
CA ARG A 202 -2.71 5.97 19.61
C ARG A 202 -2.93 4.47 19.72
N LEU A 203 -1.83 3.71 19.79
CA LEU A 203 -1.88 2.27 19.91
C LEU A 203 -2.63 1.81 21.17
N GLU A 204 -2.38 2.46 22.30
CA GLU A 204 -3.03 2.19 23.58
C GLU A 204 -4.53 2.48 23.52
N HIS A 205 -4.90 3.64 22.99
CA HIS A 205 -6.29 4.02 22.81
C HIS A 205 -7.06 3.11 21.87
N LEU A 206 -6.44 2.74 20.72
CA LEU A 206 -7.04 1.81 19.77
C LEU A 206 -7.16 0.40 20.36
N ALA A 207 -6.12 -0.08 21.06
CA ALA A 207 -6.15 -1.38 21.70
C ALA A 207 -7.27 -1.46 22.74
N SER A 208 -7.50 -0.41 23.51
CA SER A 208 -8.62 -0.31 24.46
C SER A 208 -9.98 -0.35 23.75
N ALA A 209 -10.13 0.38 22.64
CA ALA A 209 -11.39 0.43 21.89
C ALA A 209 -11.73 -0.86 21.15
N ILE A 210 -10.70 -1.57 20.64
CA ILE A 210 -10.85 -2.78 19.82
C ILE A 210 -10.82 -4.05 20.68
N GLY A 211 -10.27 -3.97 21.91
CA GLY A 211 -10.06 -5.13 22.78
C GLY A 211 -8.82 -5.98 22.45
N ARG A 212 -7.99 -5.55 21.50
CA ARG A 212 -6.73 -6.20 21.11
C ARG A 212 -5.76 -5.19 20.50
N LYS A 213 -4.47 -5.54 20.47
CA LYS A 213 -3.44 -4.69 19.83
C LYS A 213 -3.57 -4.75 18.30
N PRO A 214 -3.95 -3.63 17.62
CA PRO A 214 -4.06 -3.59 16.16
C PRO A 214 -2.71 -3.39 15.47
N ALA A 215 -2.65 -3.64 14.16
CA ALA A 215 -1.55 -3.20 13.32
C ALA A 215 -1.65 -1.68 13.14
N LEU A 216 -0.64 -0.96 13.64
CA LEU A 216 -0.55 0.51 13.57
C LEU A 216 0.80 0.91 13.02
N LEU A 217 0.82 1.76 11.98
CA LEU A 217 2.01 2.31 11.37
C LEU A 217 1.91 3.84 11.28
N TYR A 218 3.06 4.51 11.27
CA TYR A 218 3.13 5.93 11.03
C TYR A 218 3.93 6.22 9.75
N TYR A 219 3.51 7.23 8.99
CA TYR A 219 4.09 7.55 7.68
C TYR A 219 3.84 9.01 7.28
N SER A 220 4.53 9.47 6.25
CA SER A 220 4.23 10.72 5.55
C SER A 220 3.92 10.43 4.10
N SER A 221 2.68 10.70 3.67
CA SER A 221 2.30 10.64 2.27
C SER A 221 3.03 11.71 1.44
N ARG A 222 3.31 12.87 2.04
CA ARG A 222 4.02 13.97 1.38
C ARG A 222 5.44 13.60 0.95
N TYR A 223 6.16 12.91 1.81
CA TYR A 223 7.57 12.55 1.57
C TYR A 223 7.76 11.10 1.15
N GLY A 224 6.71 10.30 1.05
CA GLY A 224 6.82 8.88 0.79
C GLY A 224 7.50 8.09 1.93
N TYR A 225 7.60 8.70 3.12
CA TYR A 225 8.28 8.11 4.24
C TYR A 225 7.48 6.96 4.84
N ARG A 226 8.11 5.78 4.92
CA ARG A 226 7.55 4.52 5.45
C ARG A 226 6.30 3.99 4.70
N LEU A 227 6.03 4.45 3.49
CA LEU A 227 4.92 3.95 2.68
C LEU A 227 5.11 2.48 2.28
N GLU A 228 6.36 2.03 2.06
CA GLU A 228 6.66 0.63 1.82
C GLU A 228 6.21 -0.26 2.99
N HIS A 229 6.51 0.16 4.23
CA HIS A 229 6.09 -0.56 5.43
C HIS A 229 4.57 -0.60 5.56
N LEU A 230 3.89 0.53 5.24
CA LEU A 230 2.44 0.61 5.22
C LEU A 230 1.85 -0.34 4.19
N PHE A 231 2.39 -0.33 2.96
CA PHE A 231 1.93 -1.20 1.89
C PHE A 231 2.12 -2.67 2.25
N LYS A 232 3.29 -3.04 2.79
CA LYS A 232 3.55 -4.39 3.27
C LYS A 232 2.55 -4.83 4.33
N ALA A 233 2.23 -3.97 5.31
CA ALA A 233 1.25 -4.28 6.34
C ALA A 233 -0.16 -4.50 5.76
N LEU A 234 -0.54 -3.74 4.74
CA LEU A 234 -1.80 -3.95 4.02
C LEU A 234 -1.83 -5.32 3.33
N LEU A 235 -0.73 -5.71 2.66
CA LEU A 235 -0.63 -7.03 2.03
C LEU A 235 -0.68 -8.17 3.05
N ASP A 236 -0.04 -8.00 4.20
CA ASP A 236 -0.01 -9.02 5.25
C ASP A 236 -1.37 -9.17 5.96
N ALA A 237 -2.20 -8.10 5.98
CA ALA A 237 -3.55 -8.11 6.53
C ALA A 237 -4.62 -8.67 5.57
N CYS A 238 -4.28 -8.92 4.31
CA CYS A 238 -5.21 -9.52 3.36
C CYS A 238 -5.63 -10.92 3.79
N PRO A 239 -6.90 -11.33 3.51
CA PRO A 239 -7.38 -12.67 3.82
C PRO A 239 -6.49 -13.75 3.20
N GLU A 240 -6.31 -14.86 3.91
CA GLU A 240 -5.39 -15.93 3.48
C GLU A 240 -5.73 -16.50 2.10
N ASN A 241 -7.02 -16.70 1.82
CA ASN A 241 -7.52 -17.17 0.54
C ASN A 241 -7.31 -16.18 -0.63
N ARG A 242 -6.99 -14.91 -0.34
CA ARG A 242 -6.73 -13.87 -1.35
C ARG A 242 -5.26 -13.40 -1.33
N ARG A 243 -4.49 -13.80 -0.34
CA ARG A 243 -3.09 -13.33 -0.12
C ARG A 243 -2.18 -13.63 -1.31
N TRP A 244 -2.43 -14.72 -2.05
CA TRP A 244 -1.67 -15.07 -3.24
C TRP A 244 -1.72 -14.00 -4.33
N ILE A 245 -2.87 -13.31 -4.51
CA ILE A 245 -3.03 -12.22 -5.47
C ILE A 245 -2.10 -11.06 -5.09
N TYR A 246 -2.05 -10.74 -3.81
CA TYR A 246 -1.23 -9.66 -3.30
C TYR A 246 0.26 -10.03 -3.20
N ALA A 247 0.59 -11.32 -3.17
CA ALA A 247 1.99 -11.76 -3.14
C ALA A 247 2.77 -11.28 -4.38
N GLY A 248 2.11 -11.24 -5.55
CA GLY A 248 2.69 -10.69 -6.77
C GLY A 248 2.90 -9.17 -6.75
N LEU A 249 2.22 -8.45 -5.86
CA LEU A 249 2.39 -7.00 -5.67
C LEU A 249 3.56 -6.65 -4.73
N LYS A 250 4.18 -7.63 -4.07
CA LYS A 250 5.28 -7.42 -3.10
C LYS A 250 6.60 -6.96 -3.73
N ASN A 251 6.71 -6.94 -5.05
CA ASN A 251 7.93 -6.53 -5.76
C ASN A 251 8.10 -5.01 -5.89
N PHE A 252 7.42 -4.22 -5.07
CA PHE A 252 7.67 -2.79 -4.98
C PHE A 252 8.99 -2.52 -4.25
N SER A 253 9.83 -1.70 -4.87
CA SER A 253 11.03 -1.16 -4.24
C SER A 253 10.68 -0.03 -3.29
N HIS A 254 11.47 0.15 -2.22
CA HIS A 254 11.38 1.33 -1.36
C HIS A 254 11.37 2.64 -2.16
N LEU A 255 12.16 2.71 -3.25
CA LEU A 255 12.24 3.88 -4.12
C LEU A 255 10.92 4.18 -4.85
N ASP A 256 10.06 3.18 -5.07
CA ASP A 256 8.79 3.39 -5.78
C ASP A 256 7.82 4.31 -5.01
N PHE A 257 7.96 4.38 -3.69
CA PHE A 257 7.11 5.20 -2.83
C PHE A 257 7.67 6.60 -2.56
N ILE A 258 8.94 6.87 -2.93
CA ILE A 258 9.59 8.14 -2.68
C ILE A 258 9.34 9.10 -3.87
N PRO A 259 8.95 10.37 -3.64
CA PRO A 259 8.82 11.35 -4.71
C PRO A 259 10.10 11.49 -5.55
N ALA A 260 9.97 11.66 -6.85
CA ALA A 260 11.11 11.68 -7.80
C ALA A 260 12.20 12.70 -7.43
N GLU A 261 11.81 13.89 -6.96
CA GLU A 261 12.76 14.90 -6.49
C GLU A 261 13.59 14.42 -5.30
N THR A 262 12.95 13.72 -4.36
CA THR A 262 13.63 13.14 -3.19
C THR A 262 14.53 11.97 -3.60
N GLN A 263 14.09 11.13 -4.55
CA GLN A 263 14.91 10.06 -5.11
C GLN A 263 16.21 10.61 -5.70
N GLN A 264 16.13 11.67 -6.52
CA GLN A 264 17.32 12.29 -7.13
C GLN A 264 18.31 12.79 -6.07
N LYS A 265 17.82 13.42 -5.00
CA LYS A 265 18.65 13.89 -3.88
C LYS A 265 19.32 12.73 -3.14
N LEU A 266 18.60 11.63 -2.91
CA LEU A 266 19.15 10.44 -2.27
C LEU A 266 20.23 9.76 -3.13
N VAL A 267 19.96 9.57 -4.42
CA VAL A 267 20.91 8.98 -5.38
C VAL A 267 22.17 9.83 -5.45
N PHE A 268 22.05 11.14 -5.65
CA PHE A 268 23.20 12.04 -5.71
C PHE A 268 24.10 11.94 -4.47
N ARG A 269 23.51 11.91 -3.27
CA ARG A 269 24.27 11.76 -2.01
C ARG A 269 24.93 10.41 -1.87
N ALA A 270 24.21 9.33 -2.23
CA ALA A 270 24.77 7.97 -2.19
C ALA A 270 25.99 7.86 -3.11
N THR A 271 25.87 8.36 -4.34
CA THR A 271 26.97 8.38 -5.33
C THR A 271 28.17 9.18 -4.82
N ARG A 272 27.95 10.37 -4.25
CA ARG A 272 29.02 11.19 -3.68
C ARG A 272 29.72 10.50 -2.51
N ARG A 273 28.96 9.83 -1.64
CA ARG A 273 29.54 9.08 -0.51
C ARG A 273 30.36 7.88 -0.98
N LEU A 274 29.88 7.16 -1.99
CA LEU A 274 30.61 6.04 -2.59
C LEU A 274 31.92 6.51 -3.21
N ALA A 275 31.92 7.60 -3.97
CA ALA A 275 33.10 8.20 -4.56
C ALA A 275 34.13 8.59 -3.49
N GLN A 276 33.68 9.17 -2.36
CA GLN A 276 34.57 9.50 -1.23
C GLN A 276 35.17 8.27 -0.53
N MET A 277 34.42 7.16 -0.48
CA MET A 277 34.92 5.91 0.10
C MET A 277 35.96 5.27 -0.81
N LEU A 278 35.76 5.26 -2.12
CA LEU A 278 36.69 4.72 -3.11
C LEU A 278 38.00 5.52 -3.14
N SER A 279 37.94 6.85 -3.15
CA SER A 279 39.12 7.70 -3.14
C SER A 279 39.99 7.55 -1.88
N LYS A 280 39.41 7.12 -0.74
CA LYS A 280 40.14 6.84 0.48
C LYS A 280 40.77 5.44 0.49
N SER A 281 40.28 4.50 -0.34
CA SER A 281 40.84 3.15 -0.45
C SER A 281 42.09 3.13 -1.35
N ASP A 282 42.19 4.04 -2.33
CA ASP A 282 43.33 4.15 -3.26
C ASP A 282 44.56 4.83 -2.64
N HIS A 283 44.46 5.33 -1.41
CA HIS A 283 45.54 5.97 -0.67
C HIS A 283 46.05 5.11 0.50
N ARG A 284 45.74 3.82 0.53
CA ARG A 284 46.29 2.81 1.41
C ARG A 284 47.01 1.72 0.63
#